data_7122a696365bcb6f570753193002a618
#
_entry.id   7122a696365bcb6f570753193002a618
#
_cell.length_a   1.000
_cell.length_b   1.000
_cell.length_c   1.000
_cell.angle_alpha   90.00
_cell.angle_beta   90.00
_cell.angle_gamma   90.00
#
_symmetry.space_group_name_H-M   'P 1'
#
loop_
_entity.id
_entity.type
_entity.pdbx_description
1 polymer ?
#
loop_
_entity_poly.entity_id
_entity_poly.type
_entity_poly.pdbx_seq_one_letter_code
_entity_poly.pdbx_strand_id
1 'polypeptide(L)'
;MFDPWRHTGAAQAERPLVRRPAVRPFTLLLLALLVWIAWPFLQRPQVEYQQVQLRPPPVEVPSGALAQAYELARPASLRIEARCTGVFSRQVLGVGSGFFFAADGAVLTAYHVVDGSGATRECDDLVYVGVDPDRVEYRLDLVGFDAFMDLAVMQAEVEGRVPFIPLAPAMPSPGVEIVAIGNSRGDFLEARSGRLTRLGVRPGRADFAESTIELTASLAPGDSGGPVVTSKGDAIGVVSYISFNPGGMSSATPLPPFLLGVPLPRDFASYAVPVSVDSDLVSALSAGEQRDVPVIGFSWQSGYDYDPGSADVNLGPRPGPIVVNVAPGGPADAAGLRSLRVRPLLDDEGNRVGSETDADVIVAVDGVPTPTFAELLAVVRTKTIGEAITLSVQRGDVTYRMELELGARRSVFAGQR
;
A
#
# COMPACT_ATOMS: atom_id res chain seq x y z
N MET A 1 38.03 -32.03 -79.11
CA MET A 1 37.94 -33.32 -79.87
C MET A 1 36.85 -34.12 -79.18
N PHE A 2 35.77 -34.37 -79.94
CA PHE A 2 34.59 -35.27 -79.71
C PHE A 2 33.56 -34.84 -78.65
N ASP A 3 32.49 -34.19 -79.13
CA ASP A 3 31.09 -34.41 -78.78
C ASP A 3 30.70 -35.78 -79.26
N PRO A 4 29.76 -36.55 -78.67
CA PRO A 4 28.41 -36.40 -79.13
C PRO A 4 27.28 -36.73 -78.09
N TRP A 5 26.22 -36.04 -78.30
CA TRP A 5 24.83 -36.29 -77.92
C TRP A 5 24.38 -37.75 -78.05
N ARG A 6 23.59 -38.24 -77.02
CA ARG A 6 22.46 -39.15 -77.22
C ARG A 6 21.35 -38.97 -76.22
N HIS A 7 20.19 -38.67 -76.76
CA HIS A 7 18.90 -38.72 -76.13
C HIS A 7 18.55 -40.09 -75.58
N THR A 8 17.99 -40.21 -74.38
CA THR A 8 17.08 -41.28 -74.02
C THR A 8 15.90 -40.68 -73.23
N GLY A 9 14.70 -40.84 -73.77
CA GLY A 9 13.44 -40.35 -73.23
C GLY A 9 13.10 -40.96 -71.88
N ALA A 10 12.69 -40.11 -70.98
CA ALA A 10 12.11 -40.49 -69.75
C ALA A 10 10.57 -40.34 -69.81
N ALA A 11 9.89 -41.40 -69.55
CA ALA A 11 8.44 -41.52 -69.53
C ALA A 11 7.84 -40.51 -68.52
N GLN A 12 6.82 -39.80 -69.01
CA GLN A 12 5.97 -38.96 -68.12
C GLN A 12 5.15 -39.92 -67.22
N ALA A 13 5.48 -39.87 -65.91
CA ALA A 13 4.62 -40.48 -64.90
C ALA A 13 3.43 -39.55 -64.67
N GLU A 14 2.25 -39.96 -64.98
CA GLU A 14 0.98 -39.31 -64.65
C GLU A 14 0.84 -39.22 -63.13
N ARG A 15 0.74 -37.98 -62.61
CA ARG A 15 0.43 -37.74 -61.23
C ARG A 15 -1.05 -38.09 -61.00
N PRO A 16 -1.41 -38.86 -59.97
CA PRO A 16 -2.80 -39.13 -59.66
C PRO A 16 -3.48 -37.79 -59.17
N LEU A 17 -4.62 -37.49 -59.80
CA LEU A 17 -5.52 -36.42 -59.42
C LEU A 17 -6.05 -36.65 -57.99
N VAL A 18 -5.51 -35.95 -57.04
CA VAL A 18 -6.06 -35.91 -55.67
C VAL A 18 -7.44 -35.26 -55.74
N ARG A 19 -8.49 -36.08 -55.68
CA ARG A 19 -9.87 -35.59 -55.52
C ARG A 19 -9.97 -34.82 -54.21
N ARG A 20 -10.11 -33.50 -54.28
CA ARG A 20 -10.48 -32.67 -53.11
C ARG A 20 -11.87 -33.14 -52.64
N PRO A 21 -12.04 -33.41 -51.33
CA PRO A 21 -13.35 -33.78 -50.81
C PRO A 21 -14.31 -32.62 -51.06
N ALA A 22 -15.38 -32.86 -51.79
CA ALA A 22 -16.43 -31.87 -51.98
C ALA A 22 -17.13 -31.64 -50.62
N VAL A 23 -16.94 -30.47 -50.06
CA VAL A 23 -17.64 -30.06 -48.82
C VAL A 23 -19.14 -30.07 -49.13
N ARG A 24 -19.89 -30.93 -48.48
CA ARG A 24 -21.34 -31.03 -48.69
C ARG A 24 -22.00 -29.72 -48.34
N PRO A 25 -22.93 -29.15 -49.12
CA PRO A 25 -23.56 -27.85 -48.87
C PRO A 25 -24.22 -27.77 -47.48
N PHE A 26 -24.64 -28.91 -46.94
CA PHE A 26 -25.17 -29.04 -45.59
C PHE A 26 -24.14 -28.70 -44.49
N THR A 27 -22.88 -29.06 -44.67
CA THR A 27 -21.77 -28.75 -43.71
C THR A 27 -21.45 -27.27 -43.71
N LEU A 28 -21.54 -26.58 -44.86
CA LEU A 28 -21.35 -25.13 -44.94
C LEU A 28 -22.49 -24.36 -44.29
N LEU A 29 -23.73 -24.84 -44.43
CA LEU A 29 -24.90 -24.27 -43.77
C LEU A 29 -24.83 -24.41 -42.24
N LEU A 30 -24.37 -25.58 -41.76
CA LEU A 30 -24.21 -25.83 -40.31
C LEU A 30 -23.11 -24.98 -39.71
N LEU A 31 -21.97 -24.79 -40.41
CA LEU A 31 -20.91 -23.88 -40.03
C LEU A 31 -21.37 -22.41 -40.00
N ALA A 32 -22.15 -21.97 -41.00
CA ALA A 32 -22.69 -20.62 -41.05
C ALA A 32 -23.70 -20.38 -39.91
N LEU A 33 -24.51 -21.39 -39.57
CA LEU A 33 -25.44 -21.33 -38.43
C LEU A 33 -24.70 -21.25 -37.09
N LEU A 34 -23.65 -22.05 -36.93
CA LEU A 34 -22.79 -22.00 -35.71
C LEU A 34 -22.07 -20.68 -35.59
N VAL A 35 -21.57 -20.12 -36.67
CA VAL A 35 -20.96 -18.78 -36.69
C VAL A 35 -22.01 -17.72 -36.35
N TRP A 36 -23.22 -17.82 -36.90
CA TRP A 36 -24.31 -16.87 -36.62
C TRP A 36 -24.77 -16.93 -35.16
N ILE A 37 -24.87 -18.11 -34.56
CA ILE A 37 -25.19 -18.31 -33.14
C ILE A 37 -24.03 -17.81 -32.24
N ALA A 38 -22.80 -18.05 -32.64
CA ALA A 38 -21.61 -17.62 -31.86
C ALA A 38 -21.29 -16.13 -32.03
N TRP A 39 -21.76 -15.50 -33.13
CA TRP A 39 -21.46 -14.09 -33.45
C TRP A 39 -21.81 -13.08 -32.34
N PRO A 40 -22.98 -13.15 -31.67
CA PRO A 40 -23.28 -12.28 -30.55
C PRO A 40 -22.38 -12.49 -29.32
N PHE A 41 -21.84 -13.70 -29.13
CA PHE A 41 -20.92 -14.02 -28.04
C PHE A 41 -19.48 -13.62 -28.37
N LEU A 42 -19.12 -13.53 -29.66
CA LEU A 42 -17.82 -13.05 -30.13
C LEU A 42 -17.78 -11.50 -30.17
N GLN A 43 -18.93 -10.85 -30.32
CA GLN A 43 -19.09 -9.40 -30.21
C GLN A 43 -19.38 -8.93 -28.77
N ARG A 44 -18.92 -9.66 -27.76
CA ARG A 44 -18.89 -9.05 -26.42
C ARG A 44 -18.10 -7.76 -26.56
N PRO A 45 -18.70 -6.59 -26.25
CA PRO A 45 -17.92 -5.38 -26.22
C PRO A 45 -16.74 -5.67 -25.30
N GLN A 46 -15.55 -5.58 -25.82
CA GLN A 46 -14.36 -5.48 -24.98
C GLN A 46 -14.62 -4.22 -24.18
N VAL A 47 -15.09 -4.36 -22.95
CA VAL A 47 -15.08 -3.27 -21.98
C VAL A 47 -13.60 -3.04 -21.78
N GLU A 48 -13.06 -2.14 -22.59
CA GLU A 48 -11.75 -1.57 -22.38
C GLU A 48 -11.86 -0.88 -21.03
N TYR A 49 -11.46 -1.57 -19.98
CA TYR A 49 -11.25 -0.95 -18.70
C TYR A 49 -10.13 0.06 -18.95
N GLN A 50 -10.51 1.28 -19.34
CA GLN A 50 -9.60 2.40 -19.21
C GLN A 50 -9.20 2.39 -17.74
N GLN A 51 -7.99 1.90 -17.48
CA GLN A 51 -7.35 2.13 -16.21
C GLN A 51 -7.31 3.63 -16.07
N VAL A 52 -8.29 4.19 -15.38
CA VAL A 52 -8.26 5.59 -14.98
C VAL A 52 -7.04 5.68 -14.09
N GLN A 53 -5.93 6.12 -14.68
CA GLN A 53 -4.74 6.43 -13.92
C GLN A 53 -5.15 7.57 -12.99
N LEU A 54 -5.38 7.20 -11.73
CA LEU A 54 -5.61 8.16 -10.65
C LEU A 54 -4.33 9.00 -10.53
N ARG A 55 -4.34 10.13 -11.20
CA ARG A 55 -3.26 11.10 -11.07
C ARG A 55 -3.64 12.02 -9.92
N PRO A 56 -2.75 12.21 -8.95
CA PRO A 56 -2.95 13.28 -7.99
C PRO A 56 -3.10 14.61 -8.73
N PRO A 57 -3.81 15.59 -8.17
CA PRO A 57 -3.93 16.90 -8.78
C PRO A 57 -2.54 17.51 -9.06
N PRO A 58 -2.43 18.48 -9.96
CA PRO A 58 -1.18 19.19 -10.21
C PRO A 58 -0.62 19.75 -8.92
N VAL A 59 0.71 19.76 -8.81
CA VAL A 59 1.40 20.41 -7.69
C VAL A 59 1.22 21.91 -7.83
N GLU A 60 0.65 22.55 -6.80
CA GLU A 60 0.58 24.00 -6.72
C GLU A 60 1.87 24.52 -6.07
N VAL A 61 2.56 25.43 -6.77
CA VAL A 61 3.77 26.09 -6.27
C VAL A 61 3.36 27.18 -5.29
N PRO A 62 4.00 27.27 -4.10
CA PRO A 62 3.67 28.31 -3.13
C PRO A 62 3.98 29.70 -3.68
N SER A 63 3.17 30.67 -3.27
CA SER A 63 3.35 32.07 -3.60
C SER A 63 3.12 32.96 -2.36
N GLY A 64 3.58 34.20 -2.42
CA GLY A 64 3.38 35.17 -1.32
C GLY A 64 3.91 34.67 0.03
N ALA A 65 3.07 34.70 1.06
CA ALA A 65 3.44 34.30 2.43
C ALA A 65 3.77 32.80 2.54
N LEU A 66 3.16 31.93 1.70
CA LEU A 66 3.50 30.51 1.68
C LEU A 66 4.89 30.26 1.09
N ALA A 67 5.30 31.03 0.08
CA ALA A 67 6.66 30.92 -0.44
C ALA A 67 7.70 31.31 0.62
N GLN A 68 7.42 32.36 1.39
CA GLN A 68 8.28 32.76 2.52
C GLN A 68 8.33 31.69 3.60
N ALA A 69 7.18 31.09 3.96
CA ALA A 69 7.12 30.01 4.93
C ALA A 69 7.92 28.77 4.46
N TYR A 70 7.87 28.44 3.17
CA TYR A 70 8.68 27.38 2.60
C TYR A 70 10.17 27.67 2.72
N GLU A 71 10.63 28.88 2.35
CA GLU A 71 12.04 29.25 2.45
C GLU A 71 12.57 29.21 3.89
N LEU A 72 11.71 29.52 4.87
CA LEU A 72 12.06 29.43 6.30
C LEU A 72 12.08 27.98 6.80
N ALA A 73 11.18 27.14 6.32
CA ALA A 73 11.02 25.77 6.79
C ALA A 73 11.96 24.77 6.09
N ARG A 74 12.29 25.03 4.83
CA ARG A 74 13.12 24.13 4.00
C ARG A 74 14.48 23.80 4.65
N PRO A 75 15.24 24.74 5.26
CA PRO A 75 16.52 24.42 5.90
C PRO A 75 16.41 23.43 7.06
N ALA A 76 15.23 23.33 7.69
CA ALA A 76 14.96 22.38 8.77
C ALA A 76 14.31 21.07 8.28
N SER A 77 13.98 20.97 7.01
CA SER A 77 13.36 19.76 6.43
C SER A 77 14.41 18.74 6.03
N LEU A 78 14.06 17.46 6.17
CA LEU A 78 14.96 16.33 5.92
C LEU A 78 14.35 15.36 4.92
N ARG A 79 15.18 14.85 4.03
CA ARG A 79 14.95 13.58 3.36
C ARG A 79 15.43 12.48 4.29
N ILE A 80 14.55 11.58 4.69
CA ILE A 80 14.91 10.43 5.52
C ILE A 80 15.08 9.22 4.62
N GLU A 81 16.23 8.58 4.75
CA GLU A 81 16.58 7.35 4.02
C GLU A 81 16.76 6.20 5.00
N ALA A 82 16.02 5.12 4.76
CA ALA A 82 16.30 3.82 5.37
C ALA A 82 17.42 3.16 4.58
N ARG A 83 18.60 3.04 5.14
CA ARG A 83 19.78 2.49 4.48
C ARG A 83 20.19 1.16 5.10
N CYS A 84 20.39 0.16 4.27
CA CYS A 84 21.02 -1.08 4.66
C CYS A 84 22.53 -0.95 4.53
N THR A 85 23.26 -1.21 5.61
CA THR A 85 24.72 -1.21 5.62
C THR A 85 25.19 -2.67 5.68
N GLY A 86 25.70 -3.19 4.57
CA GLY A 86 26.36 -4.49 4.49
C GLY A 86 27.86 -4.30 4.24
N VAL A 87 28.64 -5.40 4.36
CA VAL A 87 30.11 -5.37 4.23
C VAL A 87 30.57 -4.81 2.87
N PHE A 88 29.73 -4.86 1.83
CA PHE A 88 30.11 -4.44 0.46
C PHE A 88 29.12 -3.48 -0.22
N SER A 89 28.00 -3.08 0.43
CA SER A 89 27.02 -2.22 -0.21
C SER A 89 26.28 -1.34 0.80
N ARG A 90 26.04 -0.08 0.39
CA ARG A 90 25.04 0.79 1.02
C ARG A 90 23.85 0.85 0.07
N GLN A 91 22.72 0.28 0.46
CA GLN A 91 21.50 0.30 -0.33
C GLN A 91 20.44 1.15 0.36
N VAL A 92 19.84 2.10 -0.36
CA VAL A 92 18.64 2.82 0.11
C VAL A 92 17.45 1.91 -0.12
N LEU A 93 16.78 1.51 0.95
CA LEU A 93 15.61 0.63 0.93
C LEU A 93 14.30 1.40 0.86
N GLY A 94 14.27 2.60 1.44
CA GLY A 94 13.10 3.45 1.49
C GLY A 94 13.47 4.91 1.65
N VAL A 95 12.56 5.78 1.20
CA VAL A 95 12.71 7.23 1.29
C VAL A 95 11.42 7.81 1.83
N GLY A 96 11.55 8.70 2.80
CA GLY A 96 10.50 9.53 3.32
C GLY A 96 11.01 10.94 3.59
N SER A 97 10.27 11.66 4.40
CA SER A 97 10.58 13.03 4.82
C SER A 97 10.53 13.14 6.34
N GLY A 98 11.09 14.19 6.87
CA GLY A 98 11.06 14.58 8.28
C GLY A 98 11.44 16.03 8.43
N PHE A 99 11.48 16.50 9.65
CA PHE A 99 11.95 17.86 9.94
C PHE A 99 12.43 18.00 11.37
N PHE A 100 13.44 18.83 11.57
CA PHE A 100 13.83 19.27 12.88
C PHE A 100 12.73 20.15 13.47
N PHE A 101 12.22 19.81 14.65
CA PHE A 101 11.26 20.64 15.39
C PHE A 101 11.86 21.28 16.65
N ALA A 102 13.11 20.96 16.95
CA ALA A 102 13.90 21.60 18.01
C ALA A 102 15.36 21.74 17.58
N ALA A 103 16.05 22.72 18.16
CA ALA A 103 17.41 23.09 17.77
C ALA A 103 18.49 22.10 18.23
N ASP A 104 18.17 21.15 19.08
CA ASP A 104 19.03 20.10 19.61
C ASP A 104 19.07 18.83 18.73
N GLY A 105 18.42 18.89 17.56
CA GLY A 105 18.40 17.78 16.61
C GLY A 105 17.20 16.83 16.77
N ALA A 106 16.18 17.18 17.54
CA ALA A 106 14.95 16.40 17.59
C ALA A 106 14.18 16.52 16.28
N VAL A 107 13.76 15.36 15.71
CA VAL A 107 13.12 15.24 14.40
C VAL A 107 11.76 14.59 14.55
N LEU A 108 10.74 15.13 13.87
CA LEU A 108 9.45 14.48 13.64
C LEU A 108 9.41 13.84 12.27
N THR A 109 8.80 12.65 12.19
CA THR A 109 8.52 11.92 10.95
C THR A 109 7.31 11.01 11.12
N ALA A 110 6.81 10.42 10.02
CA ALA A 110 5.80 9.36 10.10
C ALA A 110 6.45 8.04 10.54
N TYR A 111 5.76 7.29 11.41
CA TYR A 111 6.32 6.05 11.96
C TYR A 111 6.59 5.01 10.87
N HIS A 112 5.70 4.87 9.86
CA HIS A 112 5.89 3.92 8.76
C HIS A 112 7.16 4.20 7.91
N VAL A 113 7.75 5.39 7.98
CA VAL A 113 9.05 5.71 7.33
C VAL A 113 10.20 5.05 8.05
N VAL A 114 10.06 4.82 9.36
CA VAL A 114 11.13 4.34 10.26
C VAL A 114 10.76 3.06 11.02
N ASP A 115 9.68 2.38 10.63
CA ASP A 115 9.22 1.14 11.28
C ASP A 115 10.06 -0.10 10.91
N GLY A 116 10.97 0.04 9.96
CA GLY A 116 11.84 -1.03 9.49
C GLY A 116 11.18 -2.03 8.53
N SER A 117 9.94 -1.80 8.12
CA SER A 117 9.19 -2.73 7.24
C SER A 117 9.80 -2.88 5.84
N GLY A 118 10.64 -1.93 5.41
CA GLY A 118 11.37 -1.98 4.14
C GLY A 118 12.66 -2.81 4.16
N ALA A 119 13.10 -3.28 5.34
CA ALA A 119 14.33 -4.08 5.45
C ALA A 119 14.11 -5.49 4.89
N THR A 120 15.03 -5.95 4.04
CA THR A 120 15.04 -7.33 3.51
C THR A 120 15.86 -8.25 4.43
N ARG A 121 15.72 -9.58 4.27
CA ARG A 121 16.53 -10.58 5.00
C ARG A 121 18.05 -10.46 4.78
N GLU A 122 18.45 -9.73 3.75
CA GLU A 122 19.87 -9.52 3.38
C GLU A 122 20.45 -8.26 4.02
N CYS A 123 19.67 -7.56 4.87
CA CYS A 123 20.09 -6.35 5.55
C CYS A 123 20.71 -6.70 6.91
N ASP A 124 22.03 -6.58 7.03
CA ASP A 124 22.75 -6.86 8.28
C ASP A 124 22.50 -5.77 9.33
N ASP A 125 22.46 -4.51 8.91
CA ASP A 125 22.24 -3.35 9.79
C ASP A 125 21.40 -2.28 9.06
N LEU A 126 20.26 -1.94 9.64
CA LEU A 126 19.36 -0.90 9.16
C LEU A 126 19.61 0.40 9.91
N VAL A 127 20.04 1.42 9.19
CA VAL A 127 20.25 2.77 9.73
C VAL A 127 19.35 3.78 9.06
N TYR A 128 18.92 4.79 9.81
CA TYR A 128 18.17 5.92 9.28
C TYR A 128 19.08 7.12 9.17
N VAL A 129 19.03 7.79 8.02
CA VAL A 129 19.84 8.97 7.72
C VAL A 129 18.94 10.08 7.24
N GLY A 130 18.99 11.22 7.93
CA GLY A 130 18.39 12.48 7.49
C GLY A 130 19.37 13.23 6.59
N VAL A 131 18.90 13.73 5.45
CA VAL A 131 19.70 14.54 4.52
C VAL A 131 19.02 15.89 4.37
N ASP A 132 19.71 16.97 4.73
CA ASP A 132 19.22 18.34 4.65
C ASP A 132 19.34 18.94 3.23
N PRO A 133 18.87 20.17 2.97
CA PRO A 133 19.01 20.84 1.67
C PRO A 133 20.44 21.01 1.19
N ASP A 134 21.40 21.15 2.11
CA ASP A 134 22.83 21.31 1.82
C ASP A 134 23.56 19.96 1.65
N ARG A 135 22.80 18.86 1.68
CA ARG A 135 23.31 17.46 1.57
C ARG A 135 24.15 17.02 2.76
N VAL A 136 23.99 17.67 3.91
CA VAL A 136 24.57 17.19 5.16
C VAL A 136 23.76 15.97 5.62
N GLU A 137 24.46 14.92 6.02
CA GLU A 137 23.90 13.69 6.51
C GLU A 137 23.91 13.63 8.02
N TYR A 138 22.78 13.29 8.62
CA TYR A 138 22.60 13.12 10.06
C TYR A 138 22.15 11.69 10.33
N ARG A 139 22.87 10.97 11.18
CA ARG A 139 22.37 9.71 11.72
C ARG A 139 21.18 9.99 12.61
N LEU A 140 20.11 9.23 12.42
CA LEU A 140 18.86 9.38 13.17
C LEU A 140 18.61 8.13 14.01
N ASP A 141 18.49 8.30 15.32
CA ASP A 141 18.11 7.26 16.26
C ASP A 141 16.65 7.43 16.69
N LEU A 142 15.89 6.33 16.72
CA LEU A 142 14.48 6.34 17.11
C LEU A 142 14.37 6.54 18.62
N VAL A 143 13.71 7.62 19.05
CA VAL A 143 13.47 7.96 20.47
C VAL A 143 12.14 7.36 20.94
N GLY A 144 11.04 7.75 20.30
CA GLY A 144 9.71 7.27 20.63
C GLY A 144 8.81 7.22 19.39
N PHE A 145 7.74 6.43 19.49
CA PHE A 145 6.79 6.30 18.39
C PHE A 145 5.40 5.90 18.87
N ASP A 146 4.41 6.24 18.06
CA ASP A 146 3.06 5.71 18.16
C ASP A 146 2.68 5.11 16.80
N ALA A 147 2.62 3.77 16.74
CA ALA A 147 2.31 3.05 15.51
C ALA A 147 0.83 3.20 15.10
N PHE A 148 -0.03 3.60 16.05
CA PHE A 148 -1.46 3.84 15.81
C PHE A 148 -1.70 5.21 15.19
N MET A 149 -0.97 6.22 15.70
CA MET A 149 -1.04 7.60 15.21
C MET A 149 -0.11 7.84 14.03
N ASP A 150 0.73 6.86 13.68
CA ASP A 150 1.73 6.98 12.62
C ASP A 150 2.70 8.14 12.83
N LEU A 151 3.15 8.36 14.07
CA LEU A 151 4.07 9.41 14.44
C LEU A 151 5.33 8.86 15.10
N ALA A 152 6.49 9.39 14.76
CA ALA A 152 7.76 9.05 15.40
C ALA A 152 8.59 10.30 15.71
N VAL A 153 9.30 10.25 16.84
CA VAL A 153 10.35 11.18 17.23
C VAL A 153 11.69 10.48 17.08
N MET A 154 12.58 11.11 16.32
CA MET A 154 13.97 10.69 16.14
C MET A 154 14.91 11.73 16.76
N GLN A 155 16.12 11.30 17.12
CA GLN A 155 17.21 12.18 17.53
C GLN A 155 18.33 12.12 16.49
N ALA A 156 18.69 13.25 15.95
CA ALA A 156 19.86 13.39 15.08
C ALA A 156 21.12 13.60 15.88
N GLU A 157 22.23 12.99 15.45
CA GLU A 157 23.57 13.35 15.93
C GLU A 157 23.98 14.69 15.30
N VAL A 158 23.98 15.75 16.08
CA VAL A 158 24.30 17.11 15.63
C VAL A 158 25.43 17.74 16.42
N GLU A 159 26.31 18.49 15.74
CA GLU A 159 27.32 19.32 16.35
C GLU A 159 26.78 20.75 16.49
N GLY A 160 26.22 21.08 17.66
CA GLY A 160 25.67 22.41 17.94
C GLY A 160 24.17 22.53 17.68
N ARG A 161 23.73 23.67 17.13
CA ARG A 161 22.30 23.95 16.88
C ARG A 161 21.98 23.85 15.39
N VAL A 162 20.85 23.23 15.10
CA VAL A 162 20.31 23.13 13.73
C VAL A 162 19.14 24.09 13.53
N PRO A 163 18.83 24.49 12.27
CA PRO A 163 17.57 25.12 11.94
C PRO A 163 16.40 24.19 12.35
N PHE A 164 15.30 24.76 12.83
CA PHE A 164 14.12 23.98 13.19
C PHE A 164 12.83 24.70 12.84
N ILE A 165 11.75 23.96 12.63
CA ILE A 165 10.40 24.48 12.43
C ILE A 165 9.69 24.44 13.78
N PRO A 166 9.29 25.59 14.35
CA PRO A 166 8.52 25.58 15.58
C PRO A 166 7.16 24.93 15.36
N LEU A 167 6.66 24.22 16.36
CA LEU A 167 5.29 23.71 16.34
C LEU A 167 4.31 24.86 16.59
N ALA A 168 3.15 24.81 15.94
CA ALA A 168 2.11 25.81 16.15
C ALA A 168 1.60 25.79 17.61
N PRO A 169 1.28 26.94 18.20
CA PRO A 169 0.74 27.00 19.56
C PRO A 169 -0.66 26.37 19.67
N ALA A 170 -1.41 26.36 18.57
CA ALA A 170 -2.73 25.71 18.48
C ALA A 170 -3.04 25.35 17.02
N MET A 171 -3.94 24.37 16.84
CA MET A 171 -4.40 23.98 15.52
C MET A 171 -5.24 25.10 14.88
N PRO A 172 -4.91 25.54 13.65
CA PRO A 172 -5.70 26.59 12.98
C PRO A 172 -7.05 26.05 12.51
N SER A 173 -7.97 26.97 12.21
CA SER A 173 -9.27 26.63 11.66
C SER A 173 -9.15 26.12 10.21
N PRO A 174 -10.08 25.25 9.74
CA PRO A 174 -10.18 24.88 8.34
C PRO A 174 -10.27 26.11 7.41
N GLY A 175 -9.70 25.98 6.20
CA GLY A 175 -9.58 27.04 5.20
C GLY A 175 -8.21 27.72 5.18
N VAL A 176 -7.37 27.54 6.19
CA VAL A 176 -6.02 28.09 6.22
C VAL A 176 -5.15 27.49 5.12
N GLU A 177 -4.40 28.35 4.44
CA GLU A 177 -3.39 27.95 3.46
C GLU A 177 -2.20 27.30 4.15
N ILE A 178 -1.69 26.23 3.56
CA ILE A 178 -0.54 25.47 4.06
C ILE A 178 0.43 25.14 2.93
N VAL A 179 1.66 24.86 3.33
CA VAL A 179 2.65 24.21 2.48
C VAL A 179 3.16 22.95 3.17
N ALA A 180 3.14 21.83 2.48
CA ALA A 180 3.83 20.61 2.88
C ALA A 180 5.16 20.52 2.14
N ILE A 181 6.20 19.98 2.78
CA ILE A 181 7.55 19.86 2.21
C ILE A 181 7.92 18.37 2.18
N GLY A 182 8.37 17.87 1.03
CA GLY A 182 8.67 16.47 0.91
C GLY A 182 9.55 16.08 -0.27
N ASN A 183 9.67 14.76 -0.47
CA ASN A 183 10.61 14.14 -1.40
C ASN A 183 9.93 13.24 -2.44
N SER A 184 8.65 13.47 -2.74
CA SER A 184 7.92 12.66 -3.70
C SER A 184 8.30 12.98 -5.15
N ARG A 185 7.92 12.08 -6.07
CA ARG A 185 8.06 12.25 -7.52
C ARG A 185 9.50 12.46 -8.03
N GLY A 186 10.51 12.09 -7.24
CA GLY A 186 11.92 12.33 -7.56
C GLY A 186 12.44 13.72 -7.16
N ASP A 187 11.60 14.55 -6.57
CA ASP A 187 11.96 15.86 -6.02
C ASP A 187 12.78 15.73 -4.74
N PHE A 188 13.40 16.84 -4.33
CA PHE A 188 14.18 16.90 -3.10
C PHE A 188 13.78 18.11 -2.25
N LEU A 189 13.02 17.84 -1.18
CA LEU A 189 12.53 18.84 -0.24
C LEU A 189 11.76 19.99 -0.93
N GLU A 190 10.84 19.59 -1.82
CA GLU A 190 10.02 20.53 -2.58
C GLU A 190 8.67 20.81 -1.91
N ALA A 191 8.13 21.99 -2.20
CA ALA A 191 6.89 22.48 -1.62
C ALA A 191 5.65 21.95 -2.37
N ARG A 192 4.60 21.65 -1.59
CA ARG A 192 3.25 21.26 -2.04
C ARG A 192 2.23 22.17 -1.36
N SER A 193 1.75 23.19 -2.06
CA SER A 193 0.73 24.09 -1.52
C SER A 193 -0.63 23.44 -1.46
N GLY A 194 -1.45 23.89 -0.52
CA GLY A 194 -2.81 23.44 -0.33
C GLY A 194 -3.52 24.20 0.78
N ARG A 195 -4.61 23.61 1.27
CA ARG A 195 -5.41 24.14 2.38
C ARG A 195 -5.72 23.03 3.38
N LEU A 196 -5.78 23.40 4.63
CA LEU A 196 -6.40 22.61 5.68
C LEU A 196 -7.91 22.59 5.46
N THR A 197 -8.52 21.42 5.21
CA THR A 197 -9.96 21.31 4.92
C THR A 197 -10.76 20.85 6.11
N ARG A 198 -10.28 19.89 6.87
CA ARG A 198 -10.98 19.31 8.02
C ARG A 198 -10.05 18.91 9.13
N LEU A 199 -10.56 18.91 10.36
CA LEU A 199 -9.89 18.46 11.59
C LEU A 199 -10.58 17.22 12.14
N GLY A 200 -9.86 16.36 12.84
CA GLY A 200 -10.40 15.19 13.52
C GLY A 200 -11.06 14.20 12.58
N VAL A 201 -10.49 14.03 11.39
CA VAL A 201 -11.07 13.17 10.36
C VAL A 201 -10.65 11.74 10.57
N ARG A 202 -11.61 10.79 10.41
CA ARG A 202 -11.30 9.38 10.20
C ARG A 202 -10.80 9.20 8.77
N PRO A 203 -9.58 8.76 8.58
CA PRO A 203 -9.14 8.40 7.25
C PRO A 203 -9.91 7.17 6.75
N GLY A 204 -10.08 7.07 5.43
CA GLY A 204 -10.71 5.91 4.77
C GLY A 204 -9.88 4.62 4.84
N ARG A 205 -8.80 4.59 5.64
CA ARG A 205 -7.97 3.41 5.92
C ARG A 205 -8.19 2.95 7.35
N ALA A 206 -8.47 1.67 7.51
CA ALA A 206 -8.73 1.06 8.81
C ALA A 206 -7.50 1.01 9.74
N ASP A 207 -6.31 1.21 9.19
CA ASP A 207 -5.02 1.13 9.88
C ASP A 207 -4.51 2.47 10.46
N PHE A 208 -5.28 3.59 10.32
CA PHE A 208 -4.93 4.88 10.88
C PHE A 208 -5.92 5.39 11.92
N ALA A 209 -5.43 6.17 12.87
CA ALA A 209 -6.22 6.70 13.96
C ALA A 209 -7.26 7.76 13.51
N GLU A 210 -8.24 8.00 14.39
CA GLU A 210 -9.42 8.82 14.14
C GLU A 210 -9.15 10.33 14.15
N SER A 211 -7.93 10.78 14.45
CA SER A 211 -7.60 12.19 14.70
C SER A 211 -6.56 12.71 13.72
N THR A 212 -6.84 12.64 12.43
CA THR A 212 -5.99 13.26 11.41
C THR A 212 -6.56 14.60 10.95
N ILE A 213 -5.73 15.40 10.30
CA ILE A 213 -6.13 16.58 9.54
C ILE A 213 -6.12 16.25 8.05
N GLU A 214 -7.09 16.80 7.33
CA GLU A 214 -7.23 16.61 5.89
C GLU A 214 -6.79 17.86 5.14
N LEU A 215 -6.07 17.63 4.04
CA LEU A 215 -5.41 18.66 3.25
C LEU A 215 -5.72 18.49 1.76
N THR A 216 -5.73 19.60 1.01
CA THR A 216 -5.80 19.56 -0.46
C THR A 216 -4.44 19.49 -1.14
N ALA A 217 -3.34 19.60 -0.40
CA ALA A 217 -1.99 19.52 -0.98
C ALA A 217 -1.80 18.20 -1.76
N SER A 218 -1.23 18.29 -2.97
CA SER A 218 -1.02 17.15 -3.86
C SER A 218 0.20 16.32 -3.42
N LEU A 219 0.04 15.55 -2.35
CA LEU A 219 1.09 14.69 -1.79
C LEU A 219 1.20 13.36 -2.54
N ALA A 220 2.35 12.70 -2.39
CA ALA A 220 2.63 11.40 -2.99
C ALA A 220 3.64 10.62 -2.13
N PRO A 221 3.86 9.31 -2.38
CA PRO A 221 4.89 8.54 -1.69
C PRO A 221 6.25 9.22 -1.72
N GLY A 222 6.88 9.35 -0.55
CA GLY A 222 8.10 10.14 -0.33
C GLY A 222 7.87 11.45 0.43
N ASP A 223 6.65 12.03 0.40
CA ASP A 223 6.29 13.19 1.23
C ASP A 223 5.93 12.79 2.67
N SER A 224 5.69 11.50 2.93
CA SER A 224 5.43 10.94 4.27
C SER A 224 6.48 11.37 5.28
N GLY A 225 6.04 11.85 6.44
CA GLY A 225 6.89 12.38 7.52
C GLY A 225 7.26 13.86 7.37
N GLY A 226 7.02 14.48 6.21
CA GLY A 226 7.30 15.88 5.97
C GLY A 226 6.42 16.84 6.79
N PRO A 227 6.88 18.07 7.04
CA PRO A 227 6.12 19.06 7.77
C PRO A 227 4.96 19.61 6.95
N VAL A 228 3.85 19.89 7.62
CA VAL A 228 2.77 20.75 7.13
C VAL A 228 2.85 22.08 7.85
N VAL A 229 3.17 23.15 7.12
CA VAL A 229 3.50 24.48 7.69
C VAL A 229 2.44 25.49 7.30
N THR A 230 2.10 26.39 8.21
CA THR A 230 1.24 27.54 7.92
C THR A 230 2.03 28.67 7.25
N SER A 231 1.35 29.70 6.78
CA SER A 231 1.99 30.93 6.26
C SER A 231 2.83 31.69 7.31
N LYS A 232 2.74 31.31 8.60
CA LYS A 232 3.56 31.88 9.68
C LYS A 232 4.89 31.15 9.87
N GLY A 233 5.08 30.01 9.20
CA GLY A 233 6.28 29.18 9.31
C GLY A 233 6.25 28.19 10.47
N ASP A 234 5.11 27.99 11.13
CA ASP A 234 4.92 27.00 12.20
C ASP A 234 4.31 25.68 11.66
N ALA A 235 4.75 24.54 12.18
CA ALA A 235 4.24 23.23 11.81
C ALA A 235 2.93 22.91 12.55
N ILE A 236 1.94 22.43 11.80
CA ILE A 236 0.64 21.98 12.31
C ILE A 236 0.42 20.48 12.11
N GLY A 237 1.28 19.81 11.35
CA GLY A 237 1.11 18.38 11.07
C GLY A 237 2.33 17.74 10.47
N VAL A 238 2.34 16.41 10.56
CA VAL A 238 3.30 15.50 9.92
C VAL A 238 2.57 14.71 8.86
N VAL A 239 3.00 14.79 7.60
CA VAL A 239 2.38 14.08 6.47
C VAL A 239 2.37 12.58 6.75
N SER A 240 1.21 11.93 6.63
CA SER A 240 1.09 10.50 6.86
C SER A 240 0.69 9.76 5.58
N TYR A 241 -0.48 10.02 4.98
CA TYR A 241 -0.90 9.27 3.80
C TYR A 241 -1.85 10.06 2.89
N ILE A 242 -2.18 9.48 1.73
CA ILE A 242 -3.10 10.04 0.74
C ILE A 242 -4.28 9.10 0.51
N SER A 243 -5.43 9.65 0.13
CA SER A 243 -6.60 8.90 -0.31
C SER A 243 -7.16 9.47 -1.60
N PHE A 244 -7.55 8.59 -2.51
CA PHE A 244 -8.29 8.94 -3.72
C PHE A 244 -9.81 8.79 -3.55
N ASN A 245 -10.27 8.51 -2.35
CA ASN A 245 -11.69 8.38 -2.01
C ASN A 245 -11.94 8.83 -0.57
N PRO A 246 -11.73 10.12 -0.26
CA PRO A 246 -12.00 10.64 1.08
C PRO A 246 -13.50 10.56 1.36
N GLY A 247 -13.86 10.12 2.57
CA GLY A 247 -15.24 10.03 3.02
C GLY A 247 -15.82 8.62 3.08
N GLY A 248 -15.00 7.58 2.87
CA GLY A 248 -15.35 6.21 3.25
C GLY A 248 -16.43 5.54 2.41
N MET A 249 -16.66 5.97 1.19
CA MET A 249 -17.31 5.09 0.21
C MET A 249 -16.33 3.98 -0.10
N SER A 250 -16.51 2.86 0.58
CA SER A 250 -15.85 1.60 0.28
C SER A 250 -15.93 1.35 -1.21
N SER A 251 -14.82 0.95 -1.83
CA SER A 251 -14.82 0.40 -3.19
C SER A 251 -15.74 -0.82 -3.34
N ALA A 252 -16.26 -1.33 -2.23
CA ALA A 252 -17.23 -2.40 -2.13
C ALA A 252 -18.70 -1.93 -2.20
N THR A 253 -18.99 -0.63 -2.25
CA THR A 253 -20.38 -0.20 -2.52
C THR A 253 -20.61 -0.39 -4.02
N PRO A 254 -21.40 -1.38 -4.46
CA PRO A 254 -21.68 -1.57 -5.87
C PRO A 254 -22.39 -0.31 -6.39
N LEU A 255 -21.76 0.38 -7.34
CA LEU A 255 -22.42 1.49 -8.03
C LEU A 255 -23.67 0.95 -8.72
N PRO A 256 -24.80 1.65 -8.62
CA PRO A 256 -25.98 1.31 -9.39
C PRO A 256 -25.61 1.14 -10.87
N PRO A 257 -26.18 0.15 -11.60
CA PRO A 257 -25.79 -0.14 -12.98
C PRO A 257 -25.81 1.05 -13.94
N PHE A 258 -26.65 2.06 -13.67
CA PHE A 258 -26.73 3.27 -14.48
C PHE A 258 -25.57 4.27 -14.25
N LEU A 259 -24.74 4.06 -13.21
CA LEU A 259 -23.54 4.85 -12.94
C LEU A 259 -22.25 4.12 -13.38
N LEU A 260 -22.36 2.87 -13.86
CA LEU A 260 -21.22 2.15 -14.42
C LEU A 260 -20.74 2.86 -15.69
N GLY A 261 -19.52 3.37 -15.66
CA GLY A 261 -18.94 4.13 -16.78
C GLY A 261 -19.10 5.65 -16.70
N VAL A 262 -19.78 6.18 -15.69
CA VAL A 262 -19.76 7.61 -15.40
C VAL A 262 -18.51 7.91 -14.57
N PRO A 263 -17.62 8.83 -15.00
CA PRO A 263 -16.51 9.29 -14.18
C PRO A 263 -17.09 10.00 -12.95
N LEU A 264 -17.14 9.31 -11.81
CA LEU A 264 -17.45 9.99 -10.56
C LEU A 264 -16.28 10.90 -10.22
N PRO A 265 -16.54 12.16 -9.77
CA PRO A 265 -15.51 13.00 -9.19
C PRO A 265 -14.87 12.21 -8.04
N ARG A 266 -13.62 11.82 -8.19
CA ARG A 266 -12.85 11.21 -7.10
C ARG A 266 -12.11 12.35 -6.44
N ASP A 267 -12.60 12.75 -5.30
CA ASP A 267 -11.94 13.74 -4.49
C ASP A 267 -10.61 13.15 -4.04
N PHE A 268 -9.54 13.91 -4.23
CA PHE A 268 -8.24 13.61 -3.71
C PHE A 268 -8.10 14.29 -2.36
N ALA A 269 -7.60 13.58 -1.36
CA ALA A 269 -7.25 14.16 -0.09
C ALA A 269 -5.93 13.60 0.43
N SER A 270 -5.18 14.46 1.08
CA SER A 270 -3.97 14.12 1.82
C SER A 270 -4.24 14.26 3.30
N TYR A 271 -3.60 13.44 4.11
CA TYR A 271 -3.80 13.40 5.54
C TYR A 271 -2.49 13.56 6.29
N ALA A 272 -2.55 14.28 7.40
CA ALA A 272 -1.42 14.46 8.29
C ALA A 272 -1.82 14.24 9.75
N VAL A 273 -0.86 13.81 10.56
CA VAL A 273 -1.01 13.73 12.02
C VAL A 273 -0.87 15.12 12.58
N PRO A 274 -1.86 15.64 13.33
CA PRO A 274 -1.77 16.98 13.91
C PRO A 274 -0.69 17.06 14.99
N VAL A 275 0.09 18.14 14.98
CA VAL A 275 1.09 18.44 16.00
C VAL A 275 0.98 19.90 16.44
N SER A 276 1.23 20.15 17.75
CA SER A 276 1.27 21.48 18.34
C SER A 276 2.22 21.50 19.54
N VAL A 277 2.55 22.68 20.03
CA VAL A 277 3.40 22.84 21.23
C VAL A 277 2.81 22.08 22.43
N ASP A 278 1.49 22.11 22.59
CA ASP A 278 0.79 21.47 23.71
C ASP A 278 0.38 20.01 23.40
N SER A 279 0.99 19.37 22.39
CA SER A 279 0.67 17.98 22.04
C SER A 279 1.22 17.01 23.08
N ASP A 280 0.33 16.41 23.88
CA ASP A 280 0.69 15.34 24.82
C ASP A 280 1.38 14.18 24.11
N LEU A 281 0.97 13.87 22.86
CA LEU A 281 1.57 12.82 22.05
C LEU A 281 3.04 13.13 21.73
N VAL A 282 3.33 14.32 21.18
CA VAL A 282 4.71 14.72 20.85
C VAL A 282 5.58 14.74 22.11
N SER A 283 5.05 15.24 23.22
CA SER A 283 5.74 15.26 24.51
C SER A 283 6.08 13.86 25.02
N ALA A 284 5.12 12.93 24.99
CA ALA A 284 5.31 11.55 25.41
C ALA A 284 6.34 10.81 24.53
N LEU A 285 6.25 10.98 23.20
CA LEU A 285 7.22 10.39 22.28
C LEU A 285 8.62 10.97 22.43
N SER A 286 8.74 12.28 22.69
CA SER A 286 10.02 12.92 22.98
C SER A 286 10.64 12.42 24.28
N ALA A 287 9.82 11.99 25.24
CA ALA A 287 10.26 11.36 26.48
C ALA A 287 10.62 9.86 26.30
N GLY A 288 10.54 9.31 25.09
CA GLY A 288 10.91 7.94 24.77
C GLY A 288 9.77 6.94 24.85
N GLU A 289 8.52 7.38 24.94
CA GLU A 289 7.38 6.45 24.94
C GLU A 289 7.25 5.75 23.59
N GLN A 290 7.06 4.43 23.62
CA GLN A 290 6.88 3.58 22.44
C GLN A 290 5.53 2.89 22.53
N ARG A 291 4.61 3.26 21.64
CA ARG A 291 3.25 2.73 21.55
C ARG A 291 3.14 1.85 20.32
N ASP A 292 3.38 0.56 20.52
CA ASP A 292 3.20 -0.43 19.47
C ASP A 292 1.74 -0.90 19.41
N VAL A 293 1.37 -1.55 18.31
CA VAL A 293 0.01 -2.04 18.10
C VAL A 293 -0.06 -3.57 18.22
N PRO A 294 -1.14 -4.09 18.79
CA PRO A 294 -1.37 -5.53 18.83
C PRO A 294 -1.62 -6.07 17.42
N VAL A 295 -1.00 -7.21 17.10
CA VAL A 295 -1.19 -7.90 15.82
C VAL A 295 -1.38 -9.40 16.01
N ILE A 296 -2.15 -10.00 15.11
CA ILE A 296 -2.31 -11.45 14.97
C ILE A 296 -1.04 -12.08 14.36
N GLY A 297 -0.33 -11.35 13.50
CA GLY A 297 0.91 -11.82 12.89
C GLY A 297 0.71 -12.47 11.51
N PHE A 298 -0.16 -11.91 10.69
CA PHE A 298 -0.27 -12.25 9.28
C PHE A 298 -0.32 -10.99 8.41
N SER A 299 0.05 -11.10 7.13
CA SER A 299 -0.10 -10.03 6.16
C SER A 299 -1.38 -10.19 5.35
N TRP A 300 -1.96 -9.06 4.99
CA TRP A 300 -3.11 -8.92 4.13
C TRP A 300 -2.80 -7.89 3.02
N GLN A 301 -3.46 -7.99 1.88
CA GLN A 301 -3.34 -7.04 0.78
C GLN A 301 -4.75 -6.61 0.33
N SER A 302 -4.86 -5.41 -0.21
CA SER A 302 -6.14 -4.92 -0.74
C SER A 302 -6.68 -5.87 -1.83
N GLY A 303 -7.97 -6.23 -1.71
CA GLY A 303 -8.60 -7.20 -2.59
C GLY A 303 -8.56 -8.65 -2.11
N TYR A 304 -7.98 -8.91 -0.92
CA TYR A 304 -7.97 -10.25 -0.30
C TYR A 304 -9.01 -10.39 0.83
N ASP A 305 -10.11 -9.66 0.74
CA ASP A 305 -11.32 -9.98 1.50
C ASP A 305 -12.13 -11.00 0.69
N TYR A 306 -12.35 -12.17 1.29
CA TYR A 306 -13.12 -13.25 0.68
C TYR A 306 -14.61 -12.99 0.87
N ASP A 307 -15.35 -13.05 -0.23
CA ASP A 307 -16.82 -13.06 -0.24
C ASP A 307 -17.30 -14.28 -1.06
N PRO A 308 -17.97 -15.26 -0.42
CA PRO A 308 -18.44 -16.47 -1.11
C PRO A 308 -19.46 -16.18 -2.23
N GLY A 309 -20.09 -15.00 -2.21
CA GLY A 309 -21.05 -14.59 -3.25
C GLY A 309 -20.42 -14.06 -4.53
N SER A 310 -19.17 -13.65 -4.50
CA SER A 310 -18.47 -13.01 -5.62
C SER A 310 -17.14 -13.65 -6.00
N ALA A 311 -16.63 -14.59 -5.21
CA ALA A 311 -15.31 -15.21 -5.42
C ALA A 311 -15.36 -16.34 -6.47
N ASP A 312 -14.33 -16.37 -7.34
CA ASP A 312 -14.12 -17.47 -8.30
C ASP A 312 -13.58 -18.75 -7.64
N VAL A 313 -13.19 -18.67 -6.36
CA VAL A 313 -12.65 -19.78 -5.58
C VAL A 313 -13.52 -20.04 -4.35
N ASN A 314 -13.72 -21.30 -4.00
CA ASN A 314 -14.46 -21.68 -2.78
C ASN A 314 -13.49 -21.84 -1.61
N LEU A 315 -13.44 -20.87 -0.70
CA LEU A 315 -12.73 -20.95 0.58
C LEU A 315 -13.69 -21.19 1.76
N GLY A 316 -15.00 -21.43 1.48
CA GLY A 316 -16.03 -21.75 2.46
C GLY A 316 -17.23 -20.80 2.47
N PRO A 317 -18.22 -20.99 3.35
CA PRO A 317 -19.51 -20.32 3.29
C PRO A 317 -19.55 -18.90 3.88
N ARG A 318 -18.50 -18.40 4.56
CA ARG A 318 -18.51 -17.11 5.26
C ARG A 318 -17.44 -16.16 4.73
N PRO A 319 -17.76 -14.84 4.64
CA PRO A 319 -16.79 -13.82 4.25
C PRO A 319 -15.76 -13.56 5.37
N GLY A 320 -14.60 -13.05 4.96
CA GLY A 320 -13.53 -12.62 5.87
C GLY A 320 -12.20 -12.36 5.16
N PRO A 321 -11.23 -11.72 5.82
CA PRO A 321 -9.89 -11.54 5.26
C PRO A 321 -9.16 -12.87 5.07
N ILE A 322 -8.54 -13.02 3.90
CA ILE A 322 -7.67 -14.14 3.58
C ILE A 322 -6.31 -13.93 4.24
N VAL A 323 -5.79 -14.96 4.88
CA VAL A 323 -4.43 -14.99 5.42
C VAL A 323 -3.44 -15.15 4.27
N VAL A 324 -2.84 -14.04 3.78
CA VAL A 324 -1.93 -14.06 2.63
C VAL A 324 -0.59 -14.68 3.02
N ASN A 325 0.06 -14.16 4.05
CA ASN A 325 1.28 -14.73 4.62
C ASN A 325 1.23 -14.69 6.14
N VAL A 326 1.76 -15.70 6.77
CA VAL A 326 1.92 -15.78 8.22
C VAL A 326 3.35 -15.40 8.60
N ALA A 327 3.49 -14.56 9.62
CA ALA A 327 4.79 -14.16 10.17
C ALA A 327 5.45 -15.36 10.89
N PRO A 328 6.60 -15.87 10.43
CA PRO A 328 7.27 -17.01 11.06
C PRO A 328 7.63 -16.72 12.52
N GLY A 329 7.28 -17.64 13.42
CA GLY A 329 7.49 -17.50 14.86
C GLY A 329 6.56 -16.49 15.54
N GLY A 330 5.65 -15.86 14.80
CA GLY A 330 4.64 -14.96 15.36
C GLY A 330 3.41 -15.68 15.90
N PRO A 331 2.46 -14.94 16.51
CA PRO A 331 1.24 -15.52 17.11
C PRO A 331 0.42 -16.38 16.15
N ALA A 332 0.24 -15.91 14.92
CA ALA A 332 -0.49 -16.64 13.87
C ALA A 332 0.16 -17.96 13.51
N ASP A 333 1.50 -18.00 13.43
CA ASP A 333 2.28 -19.20 13.13
C ASP A 333 2.18 -20.20 14.27
N ALA A 334 2.35 -19.73 15.51
CA ALA A 334 2.21 -20.54 16.72
C ALA A 334 0.80 -21.14 16.87
N ALA A 335 -0.25 -20.41 16.47
CA ALA A 335 -1.63 -20.89 16.45
C ALA A 335 -1.94 -21.83 15.27
N GLY A 336 -1.02 -21.96 14.30
CA GLY A 336 -1.18 -22.84 13.13
C GLY A 336 -2.07 -22.29 12.03
N LEU A 337 -2.13 -20.93 11.87
CA LEU A 337 -2.74 -20.32 10.70
C LEU A 337 -1.95 -20.68 9.43
N ARG A 338 -2.66 -20.79 8.32
CA ARG A 338 -2.09 -21.19 7.03
C ARG A 338 -2.13 -20.02 6.04
N SER A 339 -0.97 -19.78 5.43
CA SER A 339 -0.85 -18.81 4.34
C SER A 339 -1.56 -19.28 3.07
N LEU A 340 -2.00 -18.34 2.27
CA LEU A 340 -2.52 -18.56 0.91
C LEU A 340 -1.53 -19.37 0.06
N ARG A 341 -2.02 -20.42 -0.55
CA ARG A 341 -1.29 -21.27 -1.49
C ARG A 341 -2.10 -21.48 -2.76
N VAL A 342 -1.48 -21.22 -3.89
CA VAL A 342 -2.07 -21.53 -5.21
C VAL A 342 -1.21 -22.61 -5.86
N ARG A 343 -1.81 -23.75 -6.11
CA ARG A 343 -1.16 -24.90 -6.75
C ARG A 343 -1.72 -25.10 -8.14
N PRO A 344 -0.89 -25.32 -9.17
CA PRO A 344 -1.40 -25.70 -10.47
C PRO A 344 -2.01 -27.11 -10.41
N LEU A 345 -3.19 -27.26 -10.98
CA LEU A 345 -3.76 -28.58 -11.30
C LEU A 345 -3.22 -29.01 -12.66
N LEU A 346 -2.61 -30.19 -12.70
CA LEU A 346 -2.03 -30.75 -13.91
C LEU A 346 -2.85 -31.96 -14.35
N ASP A 347 -3.00 -32.16 -15.67
CA ASP A 347 -3.52 -33.41 -16.23
C ASP A 347 -2.48 -34.55 -16.19
N ASP A 348 -2.85 -35.73 -16.68
CA ASP A 348 -1.97 -36.90 -16.70
C ASP A 348 -0.76 -36.71 -17.64
N GLU A 349 -0.82 -35.75 -18.56
CA GLU A 349 0.25 -35.34 -19.47
C GLU A 349 1.13 -34.24 -18.92
N GLY A 350 0.82 -33.67 -17.71
CA GLY A 350 1.56 -32.60 -17.05
C GLY A 350 1.22 -31.19 -17.52
N ASN A 351 0.15 -31.00 -18.30
CA ASN A 351 -0.31 -29.68 -18.71
C ASN A 351 -1.17 -29.05 -17.61
N ARG A 352 -1.07 -27.71 -17.46
CA ARG A 352 -1.88 -27.01 -16.49
C ARG A 352 -3.34 -26.91 -16.96
N VAL A 353 -4.26 -27.56 -16.22
CA VAL A 353 -5.71 -27.55 -16.47
C VAL A 353 -6.49 -26.63 -15.53
N GLY A 354 -5.82 -26.08 -14.51
CA GLY A 354 -6.45 -25.19 -13.54
C GLY A 354 -5.52 -24.79 -12.42
N SER A 355 -6.11 -24.30 -11.33
CA SER A 355 -5.40 -24.05 -10.07
C SER A 355 -6.31 -24.37 -8.87
N GLU A 356 -5.71 -24.97 -7.85
CA GLU A 356 -6.31 -25.14 -6.54
C GLU A 356 -5.81 -24.04 -5.61
N THR A 357 -6.73 -23.37 -4.92
CA THR A 357 -6.42 -22.33 -3.95
C THR A 357 -6.79 -22.84 -2.57
N ASP A 358 -5.83 -22.81 -1.64
CA ASP A 358 -5.98 -23.16 -0.23
C ASP A 358 -5.53 -21.98 0.63
N ALA A 359 -6.37 -21.54 1.54
CA ALA A 359 -6.07 -20.43 2.46
C ALA A 359 -6.96 -20.50 3.71
N ASP A 360 -6.47 -19.95 4.80
CA ASP A 360 -7.30 -19.64 5.94
C ASP A 360 -8.03 -18.31 5.73
N VAL A 361 -9.31 -18.27 6.09
CA VAL A 361 -10.14 -17.06 6.12
C VAL A 361 -10.55 -16.80 7.56
N ILE A 362 -10.23 -15.64 8.12
CA ILE A 362 -10.62 -15.26 9.48
C ILE A 362 -12.04 -14.69 9.43
N VAL A 363 -13.00 -15.38 10.03
CA VAL A 363 -14.42 -15.01 9.93
C VAL A 363 -14.99 -14.40 11.19
N ALA A 364 -14.28 -14.51 12.34
CA ALA A 364 -14.63 -13.82 13.58
C ALA A 364 -13.42 -13.76 14.54
N VAL A 365 -13.43 -12.74 15.41
CA VAL A 365 -12.52 -12.58 16.55
C VAL A 365 -13.36 -12.47 17.81
N ASP A 366 -13.12 -13.31 18.84
CA ASP A 366 -13.90 -13.40 20.10
C ASP A 366 -15.42 -13.49 19.89
N GLY A 367 -15.82 -14.17 18.80
CA GLY A 367 -17.22 -14.30 18.41
C GLY A 367 -17.81 -13.11 17.64
N VAL A 368 -17.07 -12.00 17.49
CA VAL A 368 -17.48 -10.86 16.69
C VAL A 368 -17.17 -11.14 15.22
N PRO A 369 -18.16 -11.15 14.31
CA PRO A 369 -17.92 -11.39 12.88
C PRO A 369 -16.99 -10.33 12.28
N THR A 370 -16.06 -10.79 11.42
CA THR A 370 -15.07 -9.93 10.74
C THR A 370 -15.10 -10.19 9.24
N PRO A 371 -16.18 -9.79 8.52
CA PRO A 371 -16.36 -10.06 7.10
C PRO A 371 -15.32 -9.38 6.21
N THR A 372 -14.62 -8.35 6.71
CA THR A 372 -13.54 -7.65 6.02
C THR A 372 -12.32 -7.47 6.93
N PHE A 373 -11.17 -7.19 6.33
CA PHE A 373 -9.95 -6.86 7.08
C PHE A 373 -10.12 -5.59 7.94
N ALA A 374 -10.91 -4.63 7.47
CA ALA A 374 -11.21 -3.41 8.22
C ALA A 374 -11.93 -3.71 9.55
N GLU A 375 -12.92 -4.61 9.52
CA GLU A 375 -13.66 -5.02 10.71
C GLU A 375 -12.81 -5.88 11.63
N LEU A 376 -11.95 -6.75 11.08
CA LEU A 376 -10.97 -7.50 11.87
C LEU A 376 -10.04 -6.54 12.61
N LEU A 377 -9.46 -5.55 11.92
CA LEU A 377 -8.62 -4.55 12.55
C LEU A 377 -9.36 -3.74 13.62
N ALA A 378 -10.61 -3.37 13.37
CA ALA A 378 -11.41 -2.62 14.33
C ALA A 378 -11.57 -3.39 15.65
N VAL A 379 -11.73 -4.72 15.60
CA VAL A 379 -11.77 -5.56 16.81
C VAL A 379 -10.39 -5.67 17.46
N VAL A 380 -9.35 -6.01 16.68
CA VAL A 380 -7.98 -6.20 17.21
C VAL A 380 -7.45 -4.93 17.89
N ARG A 381 -7.78 -3.76 17.36
CA ARG A 381 -7.39 -2.46 17.91
C ARG A 381 -7.97 -2.12 19.27
N THR A 382 -9.06 -2.79 19.69
CA THR A 382 -9.59 -2.62 21.03
C THR A 382 -8.84 -3.44 22.09
N LYS A 383 -7.90 -4.28 21.63
CA LYS A 383 -7.14 -5.21 22.45
C LYS A 383 -5.78 -4.67 22.84
N THR A 384 -5.13 -5.35 23.77
CA THR A 384 -3.77 -5.04 24.21
C THR A 384 -2.77 -6.11 23.74
N ILE A 385 -1.50 -5.72 23.63
CA ILE A 385 -0.41 -6.65 23.36
C ILE A 385 -0.33 -7.66 24.51
N GLY A 386 -0.23 -8.97 24.19
CA GLY A 386 -0.26 -10.07 25.16
C GLY A 386 -1.67 -10.52 25.53
N GLU A 387 -2.74 -9.85 25.06
CA GLU A 387 -4.10 -10.29 25.29
C GLU A 387 -4.40 -11.56 24.47
N ALA A 388 -4.98 -12.56 25.13
CA ALA A 388 -5.43 -13.77 24.47
C ALA A 388 -6.76 -13.51 23.75
N ILE A 389 -6.84 -13.91 22.49
CA ILE A 389 -8.06 -13.84 21.67
C ILE A 389 -8.38 -15.20 21.05
N THR A 390 -9.64 -15.38 20.69
CA THR A 390 -10.12 -16.57 19.97
C THR A 390 -10.47 -16.19 18.53
N LEU A 391 -9.75 -16.77 17.54
CA LEU A 391 -10.11 -16.67 16.14
C LEU A 391 -11.08 -17.78 15.73
N SER A 392 -12.08 -17.42 14.93
CA SER A 392 -12.83 -18.39 14.12
C SER A 392 -12.26 -18.38 12.72
N VAL A 393 -11.62 -19.48 12.32
CA VAL A 393 -10.90 -19.61 11.05
C VAL A 393 -11.59 -20.65 10.17
N GLN A 394 -11.91 -20.29 8.96
CA GLN A 394 -12.52 -21.16 7.96
C GLN A 394 -11.46 -21.74 7.03
N ARG A 395 -11.50 -23.07 6.84
CA ARG A 395 -10.71 -23.84 5.84
C ARG A 395 -11.69 -24.67 5.02
N GLY A 396 -12.04 -24.20 3.83
CA GLY A 396 -13.15 -24.77 3.09
C GLY A 396 -14.43 -24.75 3.94
N ASP A 397 -15.14 -25.85 4.03
CA ASP A 397 -16.41 -25.95 4.76
C ASP A 397 -16.23 -26.13 6.28
N VAL A 398 -15.01 -26.25 6.79
CA VAL A 398 -14.73 -26.49 8.22
C VAL A 398 -14.29 -25.20 8.89
N THR A 399 -14.90 -24.91 10.06
CA THR A 399 -14.50 -23.80 10.93
C THR A 399 -13.73 -24.31 12.13
N TYR A 400 -12.56 -23.75 12.37
CA TYR A 400 -11.69 -24.01 13.53
C TYR A 400 -11.76 -22.84 14.51
N ARG A 401 -11.64 -23.15 15.78
CA ARG A 401 -11.36 -22.16 16.83
C ARG A 401 -9.90 -22.24 17.17
N MET A 402 -9.21 -21.11 17.13
CA MET A 402 -7.79 -21.00 17.44
C MET A 402 -7.59 -19.92 18.50
N GLU A 403 -6.88 -20.25 19.55
CA GLU A 403 -6.50 -19.30 20.60
C GLU A 403 -5.07 -18.83 20.32
N LEU A 404 -4.83 -17.53 20.45
CA LEU A 404 -3.50 -16.94 20.36
C LEU A 404 -3.40 -15.69 21.24
N GLU A 405 -2.19 -15.35 21.65
CA GLU A 405 -1.86 -14.09 22.31
C GLU A 405 -1.38 -13.08 21.26
N LEU A 406 -1.94 -11.87 21.31
CA LEU A 406 -1.56 -10.80 20.39
C LEU A 406 -0.11 -10.35 20.61
N GLY A 407 0.68 -10.31 19.56
CA GLY A 407 2.05 -9.83 19.62
C GLY A 407 2.17 -8.33 19.35
N ALA A 408 3.29 -7.73 19.73
CA ALA A 408 3.65 -6.38 19.29
C ALA A 408 4.07 -6.39 17.81
N ARG A 409 3.52 -5.47 17.00
CA ARG A 409 3.79 -5.41 15.56
C ARG A 409 5.28 -5.44 15.23
N ARG A 410 6.06 -4.62 15.95
CA ARG A 410 7.50 -4.49 15.72
C ARG A 410 8.26 -5.80 15.97
N SER A 411 7.90 -6.54 17.02
CA SER A 411 8.56 -7.82 17.34
C SER A 411 8.10 -8.95 16.42
N VAL A 412 6.82 -9.01 16.10
CA VAL A 412 6.23 -10.08 15.26
C VAL A 412 6.78 -10.03 13.83
N PHE A 413 6.95 -8.85 13.26
CA PHE A 413 7.47 -8.68 11.90
C PHE A 413 8.98 -8.41 11.83
N ALA A 414 9.69 -8.31 12.97
CA ALA A 414 11.14 -8.16 13.00
C ALA A 414 11.89 -9.35 12.36
N GLY A 415 11.37 -10.56 12.49
CA GLY A 415 11.96 -11.78 11.90
C GLY A 415 11.68 -11.97 10.40
N GLN A 416 10.91 -11.09 9.78
CA GLN A 416 10.69 -11.08 8.33
C GLN A 416 11.65 -10.13 7.59
N ARG A 417 12.53 -9.47 8.35
CA ARG A 417 13.56 -8.56 7.88
C ARG A 417 14.74 -9.31 7.27
#